data_5c7c424c818f03eec7e635a9debcda0e
#
_entry.id   5c7c424c818f03eec7e635a9debcda0e
#
_cell.length_a   1.000
_cell.length_b   1.000
_cell.length_c   1.000
_cell.angle_alpha   90.00
_cell.angle_beta   90.00
_cell.angle_gamma   90.00
#
_symmetry.space_group_name_H-M   'P 1'
#
loop_
_entity.id
_entity.type
_entity.pdbx_description
1 polymer ?
#
loop_
_entity_poly.entity_id
_entity_poly.type
_entity_poly.pdbx_seq_one_letter_code
_entity_poly.pdbx_strand_id
1 'polypeptide(L)'
;MAHLADGCRRLRLPQPDVALLTNECLALAAGHARAVIKIYWTAGDSKRGYRRPTPLRPHRILRLGAWPPATDSDRGPWPLRLCDQRMSENPSLAQIKHLNRLDQVLARSEWSNADVDEGVMLGQDGRVLCGTMSNLLIQRGDSLITPSLESAGIAGVVRGLLLQLGE
;
A
#
# COMPACT_ATOMS: atom_id res chain seq x y z
N MET A 1 -8.25 -9.87 0.65
CA MET A 1 -8.89 -9.87 -0.69
C MET A 1 -9.83 -8.68 -0.92
N ALA A 2 -10.63 -8.24 0.07
CA ALA A 2 -11.55 -7.08 -0.10
C ALA A 2 -10.86 -5.81 -0.65
N HIS A 3 -9.68 -5.46 -0.15
CA HIS A 3 -8.91 -4.31 -0.60
C HIS A 3 -8.49 -4.40 -2.09
N LEU A 4 -8.14 -5.60 -2.58
CA LEU A 4 -7.84 -5.82 -4.00
C LEU A 4 -9.11 -5.67 -4.85
N ALA A 5 -10.22 -6.26 -4.42
CA ALA A 5 -11.51 -6.15 -5.11
C ALA A 5 -12.01 -4.71 -5.20
N ASP A 6 -11.85 -3.92 -4.12
CA ASP A 6 -12.18 -2.50 -4.12
C ASP A 6 -11.33 -1.72 -5.14
N GLY A 7 -10.01 -1.94 -5.13
CA GLY A 7 -9.11 -1.34 -6.12
C GLY A 7 -9.49 -1.71 -7.55
N CYS A 8 -9.83 -2.98 -7.82
CA CYS A 8 -10.29 -3.42 -9.14
C CYS A 8 -11.57 -2.71 -9.56
N ARG A 9 -12.55 -2.59 -8.66
CA ARG A 9 -13.81 -1.88 -8.93
C ARG A 9 -13.56 -0.41 -9.31
N ARG A 10 -12.80 0.32 -8.48
CA ARG A 10 -12.49 1.74 -8.69
C ARG A 10 -11.66 1.97 -9.96
N LEU A 11 -10.74 1.08 -10.27
CA LEU A 11 -9.92 1.14 -11.48
C LEU A 11 -10.62 0.50 -12.69
N ARG A 12 -11.87 0.04 -12.56
CA ARG A 12 -12.65 -0.61 -13.63
C ARG A 12 -11.89 -1.79 -14.26
N LEU A 13 -11.28 -2.61 -13.41
CA LEU A 13 -10.64 -3.86 -13.79
C LEU A 13 -11.61 -5.02 -13.54
N PRO A 14 -11.51 -6.13 -14.29
CA PRO A 14 -12.22 -7.35 -13.97
C PRO A 14 -11.92 -7.79 -12.54
N GLN A 15 -12.95 -8.26 -11.84
CA GLN A 15 -12.79 -8.73 -10.47
C GLN A 15 -11.97 -10.02 -10.43
N PRO A 16 -11.09 -10.18 -9.43
CA PRO A 16 -10.35 -11.41 -9.26
C PRO A 16 -11.27 -12.55 -8.78
N ASP A 17 -11.03 -13.75 -9.26
CA ASP A 17 -11.55 -14.96 -8.63
C ASP A 17 -10.82 -15.17 -7.30
N VAL A 18 -11.51 -14.89 -6.20
CA VAL A 18 -10.93 -14.93 -4.85
C VAL A 18 -10.55 -16.36 -4.45
N ALA A 19 -11.34 -17.36 -4.83
CA ALA A 19 -11.06 -18.75 -4.50
C ALA A 19 -9.81 -19.24 -5.22
N LEU A 20 -9.71 -18.97 -6.52
CA LEU A 20 -8.53 -19.28 -7.30
C LEU A 20 -7.28 -18.60 -6.77
N LEU A 21 -7.34 -17.29 -6.50
CA LEU A 21 -6.22 -16.54 -5.93
C LEU A 21 -5.78 -17.09 -4.57
N THR A 22 -6.74 -17.44 -3.72
CA THR A 22 -6.43 -18.02 -2.40
C THR A 22 -5.69 -19.33 -2.55
N ASN A 23 -6.18 -20.23 -3.42
CA ASN A 23 -5.53 -21.51 -3.66
C ASN A 23 -4.11 -21.36 -4.21
N GLU A 24 -3.91 -20.42 -5.16
CA GLU A 24 -2.57 -20.12 -5.70
C GLU A 24 -1.64 -19.54 -4.63
N CYS A 25 -2.13 -18.65 -3.77
CA CYS A 25 -1.36 -18.12 -2.65
C CYS A 25 -0.94 -19.24 -1.67
N LEU A 26 -1.87 -20.14 -1.33
CA LEU A 26 -1.58 -21.26 -0.44
C LEU A 26 -0.56 -22.24 -1.07
N ALA A 27 -0.71 -22.55 -2.35
CA ALA A 27 0.24 -23.38 -3.09
C ALA A 27 1.64 -22.74 -3.13
N LEU A 28 1.71 -21.42 -3.36
CA LEU A 28 2.99 -20.70 -3.39
C LEU A 28 3.65 -20.62 -2.01
N ALA A 29 2.86 -20.57 -0.94
CA ALA A 29 3.35 -20.53 0.44
C ALA A 29 3.70 -21.93 0.99
N ALA A 30 3.41 -23.01 0.27
CA ALA A 30 3.63 -24.37 0.75
C ALA A 30 5.10 -24.58 1.15
N GLY A 31 5.33 -25.21 2.30
CA GLY A 31 6.66 -25.43 2.85
C GLY A 31 7.28 -24.24 3.60
N HIS A 32 6.59 -23.11 3.70
CA HIS A 32 7.05 -21.93 4.43
C HIS A 32 6.22 -21.73 5.69
N ALA A 33 6.86 -21.70 6.87
CA ALA A 33 6.18 -21.39 8.13
C ALA A 33 5.60 -19.98 8.15
N ARG A 34 6.30 -19.03 7.53
CA ARG A 34 5.87 -17.63 7.34
C ARG A 34 6.39 -17.12 6.00
N ALA A 35 5.55 -16.40 5.27
CA ALA A 35 5.93 -15.80 3.99
C ALA A 35 5.09 -14.54 3.71
N VAL A 36 5.62 -13.66 2.87
CA VAL A 36 4.88 -12.53 2.30
C VAL A 36 4.55 -12.85 0.85
N ILE A 37 3.26 -12.83 0.50
CA ILE A 37 2.84 -12.95 -0.90
C ILE A 37 2.39 -11.58 -1.40
N LYS A 38 3.03 -11.10 -2.45
CA LYS A 38 2.64 -9.90 -3.17
C LYS A 38 1.80 -10.29 -4.39
N ILE A 39 0.59 -9.75 -4.45
CA ILE A 39 -0.34 -9.97 -5.56
C ILE A 39 -0.35 -8.70 -6.42
N TYR A 40 -0.07 -8.85 -7.71
CA TYR A 40 -0.21 -7.79 -8.70
C TYR A 40 -1.34 -8.16 -9.67
N TRP A 41 -2.23 -7.20 -9.88
CA TRP A 41 -3.36 -7.34 -10.79
C TRP A 41 -3.36 -6.17 -11.75
N THR A 42 -3.26 -6.42 -13.04
CA THR A 42 -3.12 -5.38 -14.06
C THR A 42 -4.24 -5.47 -15.10
N ALA A 43 -4.35 -4.45 -15.94
CA ALA A 43 -5.31 -4.46 -17.06
C ALA A 43 -4.93 -5.44 -18.19
N GLY A 44 -3.73 -6.05 -18.11
CA GLY A 44 -3.17 -6.85 -19.19
C GLY A 44 -2.44 -5.99 -20.24
N ASP A 45 -2.13 -6.61 -21.37
CA ASP A 45 -1.39 -5.95 -22.44
C ASP A 45 -2.24 -4.93 -23.16
N SER A 46 -1.61 -3.84 -23.60
CA SER A 46 -2.22 -2.84 -24.46
C SER A 46 -1.34 -2.53 -25.68
N LYS A 47 -1.96 -2.01 -26.73
CA LYS A 47 -1.24 -1.46 -27.87
C LYS A 47 -0.62 -0.11 -27.48
N ARG A 48 0.08 0.52 -28.42
CA ARG A 48 0.66 1.86 -28.24
C ARG A 48 -0.39 2.85 -27.70
N GLY A 49 0.01 3.64 -26.73
CA GLY A 49 -0.82 4.64 -26.04
C GLY A 49 -1.48 4.08 -24.77
N TYR A 50 -2.46 4.80 -24.24
CA TYR A 50 -3.07 4.51 -22.92
C TYR A 50 -4.48 3.92 -23.05
N ARG A 51 -4.93 3.61 -24.26
CA ARG A 51 -6.24 3.01 -24.49
C ARG A 51 -6.24 1.57 -23.99
N ARG A 52 -7.12 1.26 -23.08
CA ARG A 52 -7.32 -0.11 -22.59
C ARG A 52 -7.88 -1.01 -23.70
N PRO A 53 -7.43 -2.26 -23.80
CA PRO A 53 -8.01 -3.23 -24.73
C PRO A 53 -9.45 -3.59 -24.34
N THR A 54 -10.22 -4.04 -25.31
CA THR A 54 -11.57 -4.58 -25.13
C THR A 54 -11.63 -5.93 -25.85
N PRO A 55 -11.87 -7.05 -25.12
CA PRO A 55 -12.04 -7.17 -23.68
C PRO A 55 -10.72 -7.01 -22.91
N LEU A 56 -10.81 -6.62 -21.63
CA LEU A 56 -9.66 -6.65 -20.72
C LEU A 56 -9.28 -8.10 -20.42
N ARG A 57 -7.98 -8.37 -20.44
CA ARG A 57 -7.38 -9.66 -20.03
C ARG A 57 -6.36 -9.41 -18.93
N PRO A 58 -6.76 -9.37 -17.67
CA PRO A 58 -5.87 -9.04 -16.55
C PRO A 58 -4.69 -10.01 -16.47
N HIS A 59 -3.51 -9.46 -16.20
CA HIS A 59 -2.38 -10.27 -15.77
C HIS A 59 -2.39 -10.36 -14.25
N ARG A 60 -2.18 -11.57 -13.77
CA ARG A 60 -2.07 -11.92 -12.36
C ARG A 60 -0.65 -12.39 -12.09
N ILE A 61 0.06 -11.67 -11.20
CA ILE A 61 1.42 -12.02 -10.81
C ILE A 61 1.43 -12.20 -9.29
N LEU A 62 1.86 -13.36 -8.84
CA LEU A 62 2.07 -13.68 -7.43
C LEU A 62 3.58 -13.81 -7.18
N ARG A 63 4.07 -13.11 -6.19
CA ARG A 63 5.47 -13.15 -5.80
C ARG A 63 5.61 -13.53 -4.35
N LEU A 64 6.32 -14.62 -4.11
CA LEU A 64 6.76 -15.02 -2.77
C LEU A 64 7.94 -14.14 -2.34
N GLY A 65 7.88 -13.62 -1.15
CA GLY A 65 8.95 -12.90 -0.48
C GLY A 65 9.22 -13.47 0.90
N ALA A 66 10.42 -13.26 1.41
CA ALA A 66 10.75 -13.62 2.77
C ALA A 66 9.87 -12.87 3.77
N TRP A 67 9.54 -13.54 4.88
CA TRP A 67 8.94 -12.86 6.03
C TRP A 67 10.01 -11.90 6.59
N PRO A 68 9.69 -10.61 6.81
CA PRO A 68 10.64 -9.70 7.41
C PRO A 68 11.03 -10.21 8.80
N PRO A 69 12.29 -10.00 9.24
CA PRO A 69 12.66 -10.29 10.62
C PRO A 69 11.66 -9.60 11.54
N ALA A 70 11.36 -10.25 12.67
CA ALA A 70 10.46 -9.67 13.65
C ALA A 70 10.98 -8.28 14.00
N THR A 71 10.16 -7.27 13.80
CA THR A 71 10.41 -5.97 14.39
C THR A 71 10.30 -6.19 15.89
N ASP A 72 11.42 -6.13 16.56
CA ASP A 72 11.49 -6.34 18.00
C ASP A 72 10.57 -5.29 18.64
N SER A 73 9.48 -5.73 19.27
CA SER A 73 8.58 -4.82 20.01
C SER A 73 9.33 -4.03 21.07
N ASP A 74 10.51 -4.54 21.46
CA ASP A 74 11.36 -3.98 22.52
C ASP A 74 12.42 -3.02 21.97
N ARG A 75 12.47 -2.82 20.64
CA ARG A 75 13.47 -1.96 19.99
C ARG A 75 13.35 -0.47 20.37
N GLY A 76 12.22 -0.06 20.95
CA GLY A 76 11.96 1.35 21.26
C GLY A 76 11.46 2.14 20.05
N PRO A 77 11.44 3.48 20.14
CA PRO A 77 10.91 4.34 19.07
C PRO A 77 11.69 4.19 17.76
N TRP A 78 10.97 4.14 16.67
CA TRP A 78 11.54 4.12 15.33
C TRP A 78 11.95 5.53 14.89
N PRO A 79 13.21 5.76 14.48
CA PRO A 79 13.61 7.02 13.90
C PRO A 79 12.85 7.31 12.60
N LEU A 80 12.22 8.48 12.56
CA LEU A 80 11.47 8.93 11.39
C LEU A 80 12.18 10.11 10.74
N ARG A 81 12.13 10.17 9.42
CA ARG A 81 12.54 11.32 8.62
C ARG A 81 11.31 12.02 8.04
N LEU A 82 11.31 13.34 8.02
CA LEU A 82 10.40 14.09 7.17
C LEU A 82 10.96 14.13 5.74
N CYS A 83 10.19 13.60 4.77
CA CYS A 83 10.63 13.54 3.37
C CYS A 83 10.53 14.90 2.69
N ASP A 84 11.51 15.21 1.84
CA ASP A 84 11.47 16.38 0.95
C ASP A 84 10.48 16.15 -0.20
N GLN A 85 10.42 14.91 -0.72
CA GLN A 85 9.46 14.50 -1.75
C GLN A 85 8.03 14.64 -1.25
N ARG A 86 7.22 15.39 -1.95
CA ARG A 86 5.79 15.54 -1.70
C ARG A 86 4.98 14.52 -2.47
N MET A 87 3.85 14.09 -1.91
CA MET A 87 2.92 13.23 -2.62
C MET A 87 2.13 14.02 -3.66
N SER A 88 2.03 13.44 -4.84
CA SER A 88 1.11 13.92 -5.88
C SER A 88 -0.34 13.64 -5.46
N GLU A 89 -1.19 14.62 -5.62
CA GLU A 89 -2.61 14.51 -5.30
C GLU A 89 -3.39 14.00 -6.51
N ASN A 90 -4.16 12.96 -6.29
CA ASN A 90 -5.09 12.42 -7.27
C ASN A 90 -6.25 11.71 -6.56
N PRO A 91 -7.38 12.40 -6.32
CA PRO A 91 -8.53 11.82 -5.62
C PRO A 91 -9.07 10.54 -6.28
N SER A 92 -8.92 10.38 -7.60
CA SER A 92 -9.34 9.17 -8.30
C SER A 92 -8.50 7.95 -7.95
N LEU A 93 -7.24 8.14 -7.54
CA LEU A 93 -6.30 7.09 -7.16
C LEU A 93 -6.06 7.01 -5.65
N ALA A 94 -6.44 8.04 -4.92
CA ALA A 94 -6.29 8.11 -3.47
C ALA A 94 -6.92 6.90 -2.79
N GLN A 95 -6.32 6.44 -1.69
CA GLN A 95 -6.72 5.28 -0.89
C GLN A 95 -6.48 3.91 -1.54
N ILE A 96 -6.32 3.84 -2.88
CA ILE A 96 -6.08 2.57 -3.59
C ILE A 96 -4.59 2.19 -3.51
N LYS A 97 -4.32 0.90 -3.30
CA LYS A 97 -2.95 0.35 -3.41
C LYS A 97 -2.63 0.03 -4.88
N HIS A 98 -2.55 1.06 -5.73
CA HIS A 98 -2.20 0.94 -7.15
C HIS A 98 -0.68 0.89 -7.38
N LEU A 99 -0.23 0.61 -8.62
CA LEU A 99 1.19 0.45 -8.96
C LEU A 99 1.94 1.77 -9.24
N ASN A 100 1.22 2.89 -9.38
CA ASN A 100 1.86 4.20 -9.52
C ASN A 100 2.38 4.67 -8.16
N ARG A 101 3.62 4.32 -7.82
CA ARG A 101 4.27 4.56 -6.51
C ARG A 101 5.60 5.29 -6.62
N LEU A 102 5.76 6.09 -7.68
CA LEU A 102 7.02 6.79 -7.91
C LEU A 102 7.33 7.80 -6.79
N ASP A 103 6.31 8.50 -6.26
CA ASP A 103 6.51 9.41 -5.13
C ASP A 103 7.13 8.71 -3.92
N GLN A 104 6.63 7.51 -3.57
CA GLN A 104 7.18 6.72 -2.46
C GLN A 104 8.60 6.20 -2.77
N VAL A 105 8.88 5.85 -4.02
CA VAL A 105 10.22 5.41 -4.45
C VAL A 105 11.22 6.56 -4.33
N LEU A 106 10.86 7.75 -4.78
CA LEU A 106 11.70 8.95 -4.68
C LEU A 106 11.92 9.32 -3.20
N ALA A 107 10.86 9.39 -2.41
CA ALA A 107 10.94 9.67 -0.99
C ALA A 107 11.85 8.66 -0.26
N ARG A 108 11.67 7.34 -0.51
CA ARG A 108 12.49 6.30 0.12
C ARG A 108 13.96 6.38 -0.32
N SER A 109 14.26 6.97 -1.45
CA SER A 109 15.63 7.15 -1.96
C SER A 109 16.37 8.31 -1.30
N GLU A 110 15.72 9.10 -0.44
CA GLU A 110 16.34 10.23 0.25
C GLU A 110 17.31 9.81 1.36
N TRP A 111 17.31 8.55 1.77
CA TRP A 111 18.24 8.02 2.77
C TRP A 111 18.63 6.57 2.48
N SER A 112 19.87 6.25 2.82
CA SER A 112 20.44 4.90 2.67
C SER A 112 20.98 4.33 3.98
N ASN A 113 21.11 5.16 5.03
CA ASN A 113 21.61 4.76 6.32
C ASN A 113 20.57 3.97 7.14
N ALA A 114 21.06 3.23 8.14
CA ALA A 114 20.23 2.45 9.06
C ALA A 114 19.59 3.31 10.18
N ASP A 115 19.89 4.61 10.21
CA ASP A 115 19.43 5.50 11.28
C ASP A 115 18.00 6.01 11.08
N VAL A 116 17.41 5.72 9.93
CA VAL A 116 16.03 6.09 9.58
C VAL A 116 15.26 4.84 9.16
N ASP A 117 14.23 4.51 9.90
CA ASP A 117 13.38 3.35 9.63
C ASP A 117 12.26 3.67 8.63
N GLU A 118 11.67 4.87 8.72
CA GLU A 118 10.54 5.25 7.86
C GLU A 118 10.56 6.76 7.55
N GLY A 119 10.06 7.12 6.37
CA GLY A 119 9.89 8.51 5.96
C GLY A 119 8.44 8.97 6.09
N VAL A 120 8.23 10.13 6.68
CA VAL A 120 6.92 10.79 6.74
C VAL A 120 6.73 11.65 5.51
N MET A 121 5.69 11.38 4.75
CA MET A 121 5.35 12.10 3.51
C MET A 121 4.25 13.12 3.74
N LEU A 122 4.42 14.29 3.14
CA LEU A 122 3.45 15.38 3.17
C LEU A 122 2.77 15.53 1.81
N GLY A 123 1.57 16.06 1.82
CA GLY A 123 0.87 16.54 0.63
C GLY A 123 1.49 17.83 0.08
N GLN A 124 0.99 18.29 -1.05
CA GLN A 124 1.42 19.55 -1.67
C GLN A 124 1.12 20.76 -0.77
N ASP A 125 0.09 20.66 0.05
CA ASP A 125 -0.33 21.68 1.03
C ASP A 125 0.45 21.62 2.36
N GLY A 126 1.43 20.72 2.48
CA GLY A 126 2.24 20.54 3.68
C GLY A 126 1.59 19.71 4.79
N ARG A 127 0.37 19.22 4.64
CA ARG A 127 -0.25 18.33 5.62
C ARG A 127 0.38 16.94 5.61
N VAL A 128 0.51 16.34 6.79
CA VAL A 128 0.98 14.96 6.92
C VAL A 128 -0.05 14.02 6.28
N LEU A 129 0.44 13.06 5.49
CA LEU A 129 -0.40 12.06 4.84
C LEU A 129 -0.14 10.64 5.35
N CYS A 130 1.08 10.15 5.20
CA CYS A 130 1.42 8.76 5.53
C CYS A 130 2.93 8.58 5.62
N GLY A 131 3.38 7.37 5.94
CA GLY A 131 4.75 6.95 5.70
C GLY A 131 4.98 6.54 4.25
N THR A 132 6.24 6.26 3.86
CA THR A 132 6.54 5.76 2.51
C THR A 132 5.89 4.39 2.26
N MET A 133 5.72 3.58 3.30
CA MET A 133 5.06 2.26 3.22
C MET A 133 4.05 2.01 4.35
N SER A 134 3.77 3.00 5.22
CA SER A 134 2.95 2.87 6.42
C SER A 134 1.84 3.93 6.48
N ASN A 135 0.84 3.70 7.33
CA ASN A 135 -0.10 4.72 7.77
C ASN A 135 0.35 5.29 9.13
N LEU A 136 -0.04 6.52 9.40
CA LEU A 136 0.29 7.22 10.64
C LEU A 136 -0.97 7.34 11.51
N LEU A 137 -0.79 7.11 12.79
CA LEU A 137 -1.79 7.36 13.83
C LEU A 137 -1.11 8.11 14.96
N ILE A 138 -1.79 9.07 15.53
CA ILE A 138 -1.34 9.85 16.69
C ILE A 138 -2.34 9.64 17.81
N GLN A 139 -1.85 9.25 18.97
CA GLN A 139 -2.67 9.22 20.17
C GLN A 139 -2.69 10.61 20.81
N ARG A 140 -3.89 11.10 21.08
CA ARG A 140 -4.13 12.35 21.82
C ARG A 140 -5.20 12.11 22.87
N GLY A 141 -4.77 11.96 24.13
CA GLY A 141 -5.65 11.47 25.20
C GLY A 141 -6.16 10.07 24.87
N ASP A 142 -7.47 9.87 24.90
CA ASP A 142 -8.12 8.59 24.60
C ASP A 142 -8.48 8.43 23.11
N SER A 143 -8.10 9.40 22.27
CA SER A 143 -8.43 9.38 20.84
C SER A 143 -7.24 9.01 19.98
N LEU A 144 -7.47 8.21 18.93
CA LEU A 144 -6.53 7.96 17.83
C LEU A 144 -6.90 8.84 16.64
N ILE A 145 -5.94 9.64 16.20
CA ILE A 145 -6.09 10.55 15.07
C ILE A 145 -5.22 10.04 13.92
N THR A 146 -5.78 10.01 12.72
CA THR A 146 -5.05 9.62 11.49
C THR A 146 -5.32 10.65 10.40
N PRO A 147 -4.34 10.93 9.52
CA PRO A 147 -4.54 11.86 8.43
C PRO A 147 -5.68 11.45 7.50
N SER A 148 -6.39 12.45 6.93
CA SER A 148 -7.28 12.21 5.78
C SER A 148 -6.46 11.77 4.58
N LEU A 149 -6.97 10.78 3.86
CA LEU A 149 -6.36 10.23 2.65
C LEU A 149 -7.24 10.47 1.41
N GLU A 150 -8.09 11.49 1.43
CA GLU A 150 -9.04 11.76 0.35
C GLU A 150 -8.37 12.20 -0.95
N SER A 151 -7.24 12.90 -0.86
CA SER A 151 -6.50 13.40 -2.03
C SER A 151 -5.34 12.50 -2.43
N ALA A 152 -4.75 11.74 -1.50
CA ALA A 152 -3.55 10.93 -1.74
C ALA A 152 -3.38 9.85 -0.66
N GLY A 153 -2.38 8.97 -0.85
CA GLY A 153 -2.06 7.92 0.11
C GLY A 153 -2.80 6.61 -0.13
N ILE A 154 -2.57 5.64 0.77
CA ILE A 154 -3.22 4.32 0.75
C ILE A 154 -4.00 4.14 2.04
N ALA A 155 -5.28 3.83 1.95
CA ALA A 155 -6.07 3.40 3.10
C ALA A 155 -5.70 1.95 3.46
N GLY A 156 -4.70 1.77 4.33
CA GLY A 156 -4.22 0.46 4.73
C GLY A 156 -5.30 -0.35 5.48
N VAL A 157 -5.23 -1.68 5.36
CA VAL A 157 -6.20 -2.59 5.98
C VAL A 157 -6.18 -2.45 7.50
N VAL A 158 -4.99 -2.40 8.11
CA VAL A 158 -4.86 -2.25 9.58
C VAL A 158 -5.42 -0.90 10.05
N ARG A 159 -5.12 0.20 9.31
CA ARG A 159 -5.72 1.50 9.59
C ARG A 159 -7.25 1.43 9.59
N GLY A 160 -7.83 0.78 8.57
CA GLY A 160 -9.28 0.61 8.48
C GLY A 160 -9.87 -0.17 9.66
N LEU A 161 -9.21 -1.25 10.10
CA LEU A 161 -9.63 -2.00 11.26
C LEU A 161 -9.56 -1.19 12.57
N LEU A 162 -8.49 -0.41 12.76
CA LEU A 162 -8.35 0.44 13.94
C LEU A 162 -9.43 1.52 14.01
N LEU A 163 -9.82 2.11 12.88
CA LEU A 163 -10.91 3.08 12.82
C LEU A 163 -12.25 2.45 13.17
N GLN A 164 -12.52 1.21 12.73
CA GLN A 164 -13.74 0.49 13.08
C GLN A 164 -13.81 0.07 14.56
N LEU A 165 -12.67 -0.18 15.20
CA LEU A 165 -12.61 -0.53 16.60
C LEU A 165 -12.69 0.69 17.54
N GLY A 166 -12.46 1.89 17.02
CA GLY A 166 -12.51 3.14 17.77
C GLY A 166 -13.86 3.87 17.66
N GLU A 167 -14.80 3.32 16.89
CA GLU A 167 -16.21 3.75 16.82
C GLU A 167 -17.02 3.06 17.94
#